data_0d14659e70ef2e42433f71986bd31992
#
_entry.id   0d14659e70ef2e42433f71986bd31992
#
_cell.length_a   1.000
_cell.length_b   1.000
_cell.length_c   1.000
_cell.angle_alpha   90.00
_cell.angle_beta   90.00
_cell.angle_gamma   90.00
#
_symmetry.space_group_name_H-M   'P 1'
#
loop_
_entity.id
_entity.type
_entity.pdbx_description
1 polymer ?
#
loop_
_entity_poly.entity_id
_entity_poly.type
_entity_poly.pdbx_seq_one_letter_code
_entity_poly.pdbx_strand_id
1 'polypeptide(L)'
;VRPVAASNCLLLDLGFVRRVGLRFDEAFGATGGEDTLFTRQLCAAGGVIRWCAEARVRDHVPASRLARPWILRRQRSHAATSVRVELALAGGGAQPAIRARAAAGGLVRIVVGGLRTACGTLIGDPRHAAKGARLLARGRGILAASTGGGVHREYDH
;
A
#
# COMPACT_ATOMS: atom_id res chain seq x y z
N VAL A 1 1.88 19.52 5.78
CA VAL A 1 1.47 19.05 4.45
C VAL A 1 1.73 17.55 4.36
N ARG A 2 0.78 16.78 3.87
CA ARG A 2 0.87 15.33 3.70
C ARG A 2 0.79 15.00 2.21
N PRO A 3 1.63 14.09 1.68
CA PRO A 3 1.57 13.71 0.26
C PRO A 3 0.50 12.66 -0.06
N VAL A 4 -0.09 12.06 0.97
CA VAL A 4 -1.09 10.98 0.85
C VAL A 4 -2.10 11.09 1.98
N ALA A 5 -3.36 10.82 1.68
CA ALA A 5 -4.44 10.67 2.65
C ALA A 5 -5.32 9.46 2.30
N ALA A 6 -5.87 8.82 3.32
CA ALA A 6 -6.88 7.78 3.15
C ALA A 6 -8.27 8.41 3.01
N SER A 7 -9.14 7.80 2.23
CA SER A 7 -10.48 8.33 1.93
C SER A 7 -11.48 8.22 3.08
N ASN A 8 -11.21 7.40 4.10
CA ASN A 8 -12.11 7.15 5.22
C ASN A 8 -12.41 8.38 6.11
N CYS A 9 -11.57 9.42 6.07
CA CYS A 9 -11.81 10.70 6.73
C CYS A 9 -11.13 11.83 5.93
N LEU A 10 -11.68 12.15 4.77
CA LEU A 10 -11.12 13.10 3.83
C LEU A 10 -12.18 14.10 3.38
N LEU A 11 -11.92 15.39 3.59
CA LEU A 11 -12.71 16.48 3.02
C LEU A 11 -12.02 17.00 1.77
N LEU A 12 -12.74 17.09 0.67
CA LEU A 12 -12.23 17.51 -0.64
C LEU A 12 -12.85 18.83 -1.09
N ASP A 13 -12.04 19.73 -1.61
CA ASP A 13 -12.52 20.85 -2.44
C ASP A 13 -12.92 20.31 -3.82
N LEU A 14 -14.23 20.06 -4.00
CA LEU A 14 -14.76 19.55 -5.27
C LEU A 14 -14.59 20.54 -6.43
N GLY A 15 -14.54 21.84 -6.15
CA GLY A 15 -14.22 22.84 -7.16
C GLY A 15 -12.82 22.65 -7.73
N PHE A 16 -11.84 22.45 -6.85
CA PHE A 16 -10.46 22.13 -7.27
C PHE A 16 -10.41 20.81 -8.04
N VAL A 17 -10.97 19.73 -7.49
CA VAL A 17 -10.97 18.39 -8.11
C VAL A 17 -11.54 18.42 -9.52
N ARG A 18 -12.68 19.13 -9.72
CA ARG A 18 -13.31 19.29 -11.04
C ARG A 18 -12.47 20.11 -12.01
N ARG A 19 -11.84 21.19 -11.56
CA ARG A 19 -10.97 22.03 -12.41
C ARG A 19 -9.77 21.26 -12.93
N VAL A 20 -9.17 20.39 -12.14
CA VAL A 20 -8.01 19.58 -12.55
C VAL A 20 -8.40 18.25 -13.18
N GLY A 21 -9.70 17.95 -13.30
CA GLY A 21 -10.21 16.76 -13.98
C GLY A 21 -9.89 15.44 -13.29
N LEU A 22 -9.60 15.47 -11.97
CA LEU A 22 -9.25 14.24 -11.22
C LEU A 22 -10.46 13.36 -10.96
N ARG A 23 -10.24 12.06 -11.08
CA ARG A 23 -11.21 11.00 -10.72
C ARG A 23 -10.47 9.86 -10.04
N PHE A 24 -11.20 9.09 -9.24
CA PHE A 24 -10.71 7.80 -8.75
C PHE A 24 -10.54 6.84 -9.91
N ASP A 25 -9.41 6.13 -9.95
CA ASP A 25 -9.12 5.15 -10.99
C ASP A 25 -9.79 3.81 -10.63
N GLU A 26 -10.76 3.40 -11.43
CA GLU A 26 -11.54 2.16 -11.24
C GLU A 26 -10.66 0.90 -11.28
N ALA A 27 -9.53 0.93 -11.99
CA ALA A 27 -8.58 -0.18 -12.02
C ALA A 27 -7.98 -0.52 -10.64
N PHE A 28 -8.08 0.40 -9.69
CA PHE A 28 -7.65 0.20 -8.31
C PHE A 28 -8.79 -0.19 -7.36
N GLY A 29 -10.06 -0.05 -7.75
CA GLY A 29 -11.23 -0.24 -6.89
C GLY A 29 -11.28 -1.61 -6.19
N ALA A 30 -11.00 -2.71 -6.91
CA ALA A 30 -11.01 -4.06 -6.34
C ALA A 30 -9.74 -4.43 -5.55
N THR A 31 -8.65 -3.69 -5.72
CA THR A 31 -7.33 -4.03 -5.18
C THR A 31 -6.84 -3.07 -4.11
N GLY A 32 -7.55 -1.97 -3.92
CA GLY A 32 -7.18 -0.88 -3.03
C GLY A 32 -6.04 -0.01 -3.58
N GLY A 33 -5.89 1.19 -3.02
CA GLY A 33 -4.86 2.16 -3.38
C GLY A 33 -5.36 3.30 -4.27
N GLU A 34 -6.64 3.29 -4.62
CA GLU A 34 -7.34 4.34 -5.34
C GLU A 34 -7.20 5.70 -4.64
N ASP A 35 -7.29 5.71 -3.32
CA ASP A 35 -7.11 6.89 -2.48
C ASP A 35 -5.66 7.40 -2.50
N THR A 36 -4.71 6.49 -2.46
CA THR A 36 -3.28 6.82 -2.54
C THR A 36 -2.93 7.41 -3.90
N LEU A 37 -3.40 6.80 -4.98
CA LEU A 37 -3.18 7.30 -6.34
C LEU A 37 -3.82 8.67 -6.51
N PHE A 38 -5.11 8.79 -6.17
CA PHE A 38 -5.88 10.03 -6.27
C PHE A 38 -5.22 11.17 -5.50
N THR A 39 -4.84 10.95 -4.24
CA THR A 39 -4.26 12.02 -3.41
C THR A 39 -2.86 12.42 -3.87
N ARG A 40 -2.07 11.50 -4.43
CA ARG A 40 -0.79 11.83 -5.03
C ARG A 40 -0.94 12.62 -6.33
N GLN A 41 -1.92 12.28 -7.18
CA GLN A 41 -2.26 13.06 -8.36
C GLN A 41 -2.78 14.45 -8.00
N LEU A 42 -3.60 14.55 -6.95
CA LEU A 42 -4.08 15.83 -6.41
C LEU A 42 -2.92 16.72 -5.98
N CYS A 43 -1.95 16.17 -5.26
CA CYS A 43 -0.75 16.93 -4.87
C CYS A 43 0.10 17.32 -6.08
N ALA A 44 0.25 16.44 -7.08
CA ALA A 44 0.99 16.75 -8.32
C ALA A 44 0.33 17.86 -9.13
N ALA A 45 -1.00 17.98 -9.05
CA ALA A 45 -1.77 19.09 -9.66
C ALA A 45 -1.76 20.39 -8.84
N GLY A 46 -0.97 20.47 -7.76
CA GLY A 46 -0.85 21.64 -6.90
C GLY A 46 -1.80 21.67 -5.70
N GLY A 47 -2.57 20.61 -5.47
CA GLY A 47 -3.42 20.48 -4.29
C GLY A 47 -2.59 20.31 -3.01
N VAL A 48 -3.11 20.82 -1.90
CA VAL A 48 -2.46 20.76 -0.59
C VAL A 48 -3.31 19.96 0.39
N ILE A 49 -2.74 18.87 0.90
CA ILE A 49 -3.39 18.06 1.94
C ILE A 49 -2.91 18.52 3.32
N ARG A 50 -3.86 18.91 4.18
CA ARG A 50 -3.59 19.32 5.56
C ARG A 50 -4.19 18.31 6.53
N TRP A 51 -3.49 18.08 7.61
CA TRP A 51 -4.00 17.28 8.73
C TRP A 51 -4.87 18.17 9.63
N CYS A 52 -6.04 17.66 10.00
CA CYS A 52 -6.93 18.28 10.99
C CYS A 52 -7.04 17.33 12.19
N ALA A 53 -6.52 17.74 13.34
CA ALA A 53 -6.49 16.91 14.54
C ALA A 53 -7.89 16.74 15.17
N GLU A 54 -8.77 17.69 14.92
CA GLU A 54 -10.15 17.73 15.41
C GLU A 54 -11.07 16.79 14.62
N ALA A 55 -10.72 16.47 13.37
CA ALA A 55 -11.45 15.54 12.54
C ALA A 55 -11.20 14.11 13.02
N ARG A 56 -12.07 13.63 13.92
CA ARG A 56 -11.97 12.29 14.52
C ARG A 56 -13.09 11.41 14.02
N VAL A 57 -12.71 10.20 13.61
CA VAL A 57 -13.65 9.13 13.23
C VAL A 57 -13.39 7.91 14.11
N ARG A 58 -14.46 7.16 14.39
CA ARG A 58 -14.36 5.86 15.06
C ARG A 58 -14.48 4.78 14.00
N ASP A 59 -13.45 3.97 13.85
CA ASP A 59 -13.44 2.82 12.94
C ASP A 59 -13.79 1.55 13.72
N HIS A 60 -14.73 0.76 13.20
CA HIS A 60 -15.08 -0.55 13.75
C HIS A 60 -14.29 -1.62 13.03
N VAL A 61 -13.27 -2.15 13.72
CA VAL A 61 -12.42 -3.20 13.18
C VAL A 61 -12.94 -4.57 13.65
N PRO A 62 -13.52 -5.40 12.74
CA PRO A 62 -13.99 -6.73 13.11
C PRO A 62 -12.83 -7.63 13.58
N ALA A 63 -13.11 -8.54 14.52
CA ALA A 63 -12.10 -9.44 15.08
C ALA A 63 -11.37 -10.28 14.02
N SER A 64 -12.04 -10.63 12.92
CA SER A 64 -11.43 -11.33 11.78
C SER A 64 -10.24 -10.59 11.16
N ARG A 65 -10.26 -9.25 11.20
CA ARG A 65 -9.17 -8.40 10.70
C ARG A 65 -7.97 -8.31 11.66
N LEU A 66 -8.12 -8.79 12.89
CA LEU A 66 -7.03 -8.89 13.88
C LEU A 66 -6.30 -10.23 13.80
N ALA A 67 -6.81 -11.18 13.03
CA ALA A 67 -6.19 -12.48 12.83
C ALA A 67 -4.87 -12.37 12.03
N ARG A 68 -3.84 -13.12 12.48
CA ARG A 68 -2.52 -13.14 11.84
C ARG A 68 -2.57 -13.37 10.31
N PRO A 69 -3.35 -14.34 9.78
CA PRO A 69 -3.44 -14.54 8.33
C PRO A 69 -3.96 -13.30 7.60
N TRP A 70 -4.97 -12.63 8.15
CA TRP A 70 -5.51 -11.42 7.55
C TRP A 70 -4.47 -10.29 7.52
N ILE A 71 -3.77 -10.06 8.65
CA ILE A 71 -2.72 -9.04 8.75
C ILE A 71 -1.62 -9.27 7.71
N LEU A 72 -1.19 -10.51 7.52
CA LEU A 72 -0.14 -10.83 6.55
C LEU A 72 -0.62 -10.66 5.10
N ARG A 73 -1.85 -11.07 4.78
CA ARG A 73 -2.46 -10.78 3.47
C ARG A 73 -2.54 -9.28 3.22
N ARG A 74 -3.02 -8.51 4.20
CA ARG A 74 -3.11 -7.04 4.10
C ARG A 74 -1.75 -6.39 3.88
N GLN A 75 -0.71 -6.83 4.60
CA GLN A 75 0.66 -6.33 4.40
C GLN A 75 1.19 -6.63 2.99
N ARG A 76 0.90 -7.81 2.45
CA ARG A 76 1.26 -8.20 1.09
C ARG A 76 0.53 -7.32 0.07
N SER A 77 -0.78 -7.18 0.19
CA SER A 77 -1.62 -6.37 -0.71
C SER A 77 -1.18 -4.91 -0.71
N HIS A 78 -1.05 -4.27 0.45
CA HIS A 78 -0.57 -2.89 0.55
C HIS A 78 0.79 -2.67 -0.10
N ALA A 79 1.72 -3.62 0.08
CA ALA A 79 3.03 -3.51 -0.52
C ALA A 79 3.00 -3.65 -2.05
N ALA A 80 2.14 -4.50 -2.58
CA ALA A 80 1.90 -4.62 -4.02
C ALA A 80 1.27 -3.35 -4.59
N THR A 81 0.25 -2.82 -3.92
CA THR A 81 -0.44 -1.58 -4.30
C THR A 81 0.51 -0.38 -4.34
N SER A 82 1.45 -0.26 -3.40
CA SER A 82 2.43 0.84 -3.43
C SER A 82 3.29 0.84 -4.70
N VAL A 83 3.69 -0.33 -5.20
CA VAL A 83 4.43 -0.46 -6.48
C VAL A 83 3.53 -0.11 -7.66
N ARG A 84 2.28 -0.58 -7.67
CA ARG A 84 1.33 -0.26 -8.74
C ARG A 84 1.05 1.23 -8.84
N VAL A 85 0.83 1.91 -7.71
CA VAL A 85 0.66 3.37 -7.68
C VAL A 85 1.91 4.08 -8.22
N GLU A 86 3.11 3.61 -7.86
CA GLU A 86 4.36 4.18 -8.37
C GLU A 86 4.49 4.00 -9.89
N LEU A 87 4.12 2.83 -10.41
CA LEU A 87 4.10 2.56 -11.85
C LEU A 87 3.03 3.37 -12.59
N ALA A 88 1.85 3.57 -11.99
CA ALA A 88 0.77 4.37 -12.59
C ALA A 88 1.13 5.87 -12.67
N LEU A 89 1.91 6.38 -11.71
CA LEU A 89 2.36 7.77 -11.69
C LEU A 89 3.59 8.02 -12.58
N ALA A 90 4.31 6.97 -12.95
CA ALA A 90 5.52 7.08 -13.76
C ALA A 90 5.19 7.07 -15.24
N GLY A 91 5.87 7.91 -16.02
CA GLY A 91 5.88 7.80 -17.48
C GLY A 91 6.48 6.45 -17.92
N GLY A 92 6.06 5.99 -19.12
CA GLY A 92 6.41 4.66 -19.63
C GLY A 92 7.92 4.33 -19.60
N GLY A 93 8.77 5.30 -19.88
CA GLY A 93 10.23 5.13 -19.87
C GLY A 93 10.84 4.84 -18.49
N ALA A 94 10.19 5.26 -17.39
CA ALA A 94 10.69 5.02 -16.05
C ALA A 94 10.23 3.67 -15.46
N GLN A 95 9.21 3.04 -16.03
CA GLN A 95 8.63 1.81 -15.49
C GLN A 95 9.61 0.64 -15.36
N PRO A 96 10.53 0.35 -16.30
CA PRO A 96 11.49 -0.74 -16.14
C PRO A 96 12.42 -0.56 -14.94
N ALA A 97 12.91 0.66 -14.72
CA ALA A 97 13.76 0.96 -13.56
C ALA A 97 13.01 0.82 -12.23
N ILE A 98 11.74 1.26 -12.17
CA ILE A 98 10.89 1.09 -11.00
C ILE A 98 10.66 -0.39 -10.72
N ARG A 99 10.36 -1.21 -11.74
CA ARG A 99 10.16 -2.66 -11.60
C ARG A 99 11.43 -3.34 -11.09
N ALA A 100 12.59 -3.04 -11.67
CA ALA A 100 13.87 -3.62 -11.26
C ALA A 100 14.21 -3.27 -9.80
N ARG A 101 14.08 -2.00 -9.41
CA ARG A 101 14.29 -1.53 -8.03
C ARG A 101 13.30 -2.20 -7.06
N ALA A 102 12.04 -2.30 -7.44
CA ALA A 102 11.01 -2.95 -6.63
C ALA A 102 11.32 -4.44 -6.47
N ALA A 103 11.69 -5.14 -7.54
CA ALA A 103 12.08 -6.56 -7.48
C ALA A 103 13.25 -6.79 -6.52
N ALA A 104 14.34 -6.02 -6.67
CA ALA A 104 15.50 -6.11 -5.79
C ALA A 104 15.12 -5.85 -4.32
N GLY A 105 14.38 -4.77 -4.07
CA GLY A 105 13.89 -4.44 -2.72
C GLY A 105 12.91 -5.47 -2.14
N GLY A 106 12.12 -6.12 -3.00
CA GLY A 106 11.23 -7.22 -2.64
C GLY A 106 12.02 -8.46 -2.21
N LEU A 107 13.03 -8.84 -2.98
CA LEU A 107 13.91 -9.98 -2.66
C LEU A 107 14.65 -9.80 -1.34
N VAL A 108 15.25 -8.64 -1.12
CA VAL A 108 15.93 -8.31 0.15
C VAL A 108 14.96 -8.48 1.33
N ARG A 109 13.71 -7.99 1.20
CA ARG A 109 12.70 -8.13 2.26
C ARG A 109 12.27 -9.58 2.50
N ILE A 110 12.24 -10.40 1.45
CA ILE A 110 11.95 -11.84 1.55
C ILE A 110 13.04 -12.53 2.35
N VAL A 111 14.31 -12.33 1.98
CA VAL A 111 15.45 -12.95 2.65
C VAL A 111 15.55 -12.50 4.11
N VAL A 112 15.61 -11.18 4.36
CA VAL A 112 15.72 -10.62 5.71
C VAL A 112 14.50 -10.99 6.56
N GLY A 113 13.30 -10.95 5.98
CA GLY A 113 12.07 -11.33 6.65
C GLY A 113 12.03 -12.81 7.02
N GLY A 114 12.49 -13.68 6.12
CA GLY A 114 12.61 -15.13 6.36
C GLY A 114 13.59 -15.43 7.49
N LEU A 115 14.82 -14.90 7.41
CA LEU A 115 15.85 -15.06 8.44
C LEU A 115 15.37 -14.56 9.80
N ARG A 116 14.76 -13.37 9.81
CA ARG A 116 14.24 -12.79 11.06
C ARG A 116 13.08 -13.62 11.66
N THR A 117 12.24 -14.22 10.81
CA THR A 117 11.17 -15.12 11.29
C THR A 117 11.77 -16.37 11.91
N ALA A 118 12.73 -17.00 11.22
CA ALA A 118 13.40 -18.20 11.69
C ALA A 118 14.15 -17.95 13.01
N CYS A 119 14.96 -16.89 13.09
CA CYS A 119 15.63 -16.51 14.32
C CYS A 119 14.65 -16.27 15.46
N GLY A 120 13.56 -15.51 15.22
CA GLY A 120 12.57 -15.22 16.24
C GLY A 120 11.84 -16.47 16.77
N THR A 121 11.59 -17.46 15.89
CA THR A 121 11.02 -18.75 16.31
C THR A 121 12.02 -19.58 17.12
N LEU A 122 13.29 -19.63 16.70
CA LEU A 122 14.33 -20.39 17.38
C LEU A 122 14.63 -19.88 18.78
N ILE A 123 14.65 -18.56 18.97
CA ILE A 123 14.91 -17.92 20.29
C ILE A 123 13.64 -17.75 21.14
N GLY A 124 12.46 -18.19 20.64
CA GLY A 124 11.19 -18.04 21.35
C GLY A 124 10.70 -16.58 21.47
N ASP A 125 11.15 -15.66 20.62
CA ASP A 125 10.67 -14.27 20.60
C ASP A 125 9.53 -14.09 19.55
N PRO A 126 8.25 -14.08 20.00
CA PRO A 126 7.11 -13.96 19.08
C PRO A 126 7.05 -12.56 18.41
N ARG A 127 7.59 -11.53 19.05
CA ARG A 127 7.63 -10.16 18.47
C ARG A 127 8.60 -10.11 17.30
N HIS A 128 9.77 -10.75 17.46
CA HIS A 128 10.78 -10.83 16.41
C HIS A 128 10.28 -11.64 15.22
N ALA A 129 9.69 -12.81 15.47
CA ALA A 129 9.07 -13.65 14.46
C ALA A 129 7.93 -12.93 13.71
N ALA A 130 7.05 -12.21 14.41
CA ALA A 130 5.96 -11.45 13.80
C ALA A 130 6.45 -10.30 12.89
N LYS A 131 7.50 -9.57 13.32
CA LYS A 131 8.13 -8.53 12.49
C LYS A 131 8.75 -9.11 11.22
N GLY A 132 9.41 -10.27 11.33
CA GLY A 132 9.96 -11.01 10.19
C GLY A 132 8.87 -11.45 9.22
N ALA A 133 7.80 -12.06 9.70
CA ALA A 133 6.67 -12.52 8.89
C ALA A 133 5.99 -11.36 8.11
N ARG A 134 5.84 -10.18 8.74
CA ARG A 134 5.31 -8.99 8.05
C ARG A 134 6.26 -8.51 6.94
N LEU A 135 7.57 -8.48 7.21
CA LEU A 135 8.57 -8.08 6.22
C LEU A 135 8.59 -9.03 5.03
N LEU A 136 8.53 -10.34 5.28
CA LEU A 136 8.41 -11.39 4.27
C LEU A 136 7.14 -11.22 3.42
N ALA A 137 5.99 -10.98 4.05
CA ALA A 137 4.72 -10.76 3.35
C ALA A 137 4.79 -9.51 2.43
N ARG A 138 5.36 -8.41 2.93
CA ARG A 138 5.59 -7.18 2.12
C ARG A 138 6.52 -7.43 0.96
N GLY A 139 7.63 -8.15 1.17
CA GLY A 139 8.57 -8.50 0.10
C GLY A 139 7.91 -9.30 -1.02
N ARG A 140 7.08 -10.30 -0.67
CA ARG A 140 6.30 -11.08 -1.64
C ARG A 140 5.31 -10.23 -2.44
N GLY A 141 4.66 -9.25 -1.79
CA GLY A 141 3.76 -8.31 -2.45
C GLY A 141 4.48 -7.43 -3.47
N ILE A 142 5.60 -6.83 -3.07
CA ILE A 142 6.43 -5.99 -3.94
C ILE A 142 6.93 -6.77 -5.14
N LEU A 143 7.46 -7.98 -4.92
CA LEU A 143 7.99 -8.82 -6.00
C LEU A 143 6.88 -9.21 -6.99
N ALA A 144 5.73 -9.65 -6.52
CA ALA A 144 4.60 -9.98 -7.39
C ALA A 144 4.16 -8.79 -8.25
N ALA A 145 4.05 -7.59 -7.67
CA ALA A 145 3.68 -6.40 -8.43
C ALA A 145 4.74 -5.95 -9.43
N SER A 146 6.03 -6.14 -9.13
CA SER A 146 7.13 -5.80 -10.04
C SER A 146 7.18 -6.68 -11.29
N THR A 147 6.71 -7.93 -11.21
CA THR A 147 6.66 -8.88 -12.32
C THR A 147 5.32 -8.90 -13.07
N GLY A 148 4.39 -8.01 -12.72
CA GLY A 148 3.06 -7.97 -13.33
C GLY A 148 2.08 -9.01 -12.78
N GLY A 149 2.43 -9.70 -11.69
CA GLY A 149 1.56 -10.66 -11.00
C GLY A 149 0.29 -9.99 -10.46
N GLY A 150 -0.83 -10.69 -10.56
CA GLY A 150 -2.13 -10.20 -10.09
C GLY A 150 -2.12 -9.85 -8.59
N VAL A 151 -2.74 -8.75 -8.25
CA VAL A 151 -2.98 -8.37 -6.86
C VAL A 151 -4.26 -9.08 -6.40
N HIS A 152 -4.21 -9.63 -5.19
CA HIS A 152 -5.39 -10.23 -4.57
C HIS A 152 -6.51 -9.19 -4.47
N ARG A 153 -7.68 -9.51 -5.00
CA ARG A 153 -8.88 -8.71 -4.83
C ARG A 153 -9.27 -8.72 -3.36
N GLU A 154 -9.31 -7.55 -2.76
CA GLU A 154 -9.59 -7.39 -1.33
C GLU A 154 -11.08 -7.27 -1.04
N TYR A 155 -11.85 -6.92 -2.05
CA TYR A 155 -13.28 -6.60 -2.00
C TYR A 155 -14.04 -7.41 -3.06
N ASP A 156 -14.02 -8.75 -2.96
CA ASP A 156 -15.03 -9.58 -3.64
C ASP A 156 -16.29 -9.53 -2.76
N HIS A 157 -17.29 -8.81 -3.26
CA HIS A 157 -18.65 -8.80 -2.72
C HIS A 157 -19.42 -9.99 -3.26
#